data_8462bf8c8a421f27eea537787475aa93
#
_entry.id   8462bf8c8a421f27eea537787475aa93
#
_cell.length_a   1.000
_cell.length_b   1.000
_cell.length_c   1.000
_cell.angle_alpha   90.00
_cell.angle_beta   90.00
_cell.angle_gamma   90.00
#
_symmetry.space_group_name_H-M   'P 1'
#
loop_
_entity.id
_entity.type
_entity.pdbx_description
1 polymer ?
#
loop_
_entity_poly.entity_id
_entity_poly.type
_entity_poly.pdbx_seq_one_letter_code
_entity_poly.pdbx_strand_id
1 'polypeptide(L)'
;MNPQFFKIITQSISQSGLSDTNGFSRLIIEKPFGKDLKSAEDLNKHIRQYFKEEEIFRIDHYLGKEMVQNIESLRFGNTIFEPLWNNKYISNVQITLSETLGIEDRGQYYDSTGALKDMVQNHALQILTLIAMEKPESRNSKDIRLKKIELLNNIKFLKGADVHKYFVRGQYINGIINETPIMSYHEEKGVDSDSTTETFVAGKVLINNRRWEGTPFYIRTGKRLGLSLIHISEPTRHFKRSRMPSSA
;
A
#
# COMPACT_ATOMS: atom_id res chain seq x y z
N MET A 1 -0.06 20.33 1.93
CA MET A 1 0.32 21.27 0.83
C MET A 1 -0.10 20.63 -0.50
N ASN A 2 -0.64 21.42 -1.45
CA ASN A 2 -1.02 20.90 -2.77
C ASN A 2 0.22 20.45 -3.55
N PRO A 3 0.26 19.24 -4.12
CA PRO A 3 1.41 18.67 -4.84
C PRO A 3 1.95 19.50 -6.00
N GLN A 4 1.08 20.29 -6.65
CA GLN A 4 1.50 21.19 -7.75
C GLN A 4 2.55 22.23 -7.33
N PHE A 5 2.63 22.55 -6.03
CA PHE A 5 3.59 23.51 -5.49
C PHE A 5 4.91 22.90 -5.03
N PHE A 6 5.03 21.55 -5.01
CA PHE A 6 6.27 20.91 -4.51
C PHE A 6 7.52 21.38 -5.24
N LYS A 7 7.45 21.50 -6.56
CA LYS A 7 8.60 21.98 -7.36
C LYS A 7 8.99 23.41 -7.03
N ILE A 8 8.02 24.30 -6.96
CA ILE A 8 8.27 25.73 -6.69
C ILE A 8 8.83 25.90 -5.29
N ILE A 9 8.25 25.23 -4.30
CA ILE A 9 8.64 25.37 -2.90
C ILE A 9 10.04 24.81 -2.64
N THR A 10 10.36 23.62 -3.18
CA THR A 10 11.69 23.05 -3.01
C THR A 10 12.78 23.91 -3.62
N GLN A 11 12.52 24.49 -4.78
CA GLN A 11 13.41 25.47 -5.40
C GLN A 11 13.55 26.75 -4.56
N SER A 12 12.45 27.31 -4.09
CA SER A 12 12.45 28.56 -3.30
C SER A 12 13.18 28.38 -1.96
N ILE A 13 12.97 27.26 -1.26
CA ILE A 13 13.68 26.96 -0.01
C ILE A 13 15.20 26.92 -0.24
N SER A 14 15.64 26.24 -1.29
CA SER A 14 17.06 26.17 -1.61
C SER A 14 17.63 27.53 -1.99
N GLN A 15 16.94 28.28 -2.84
CA GLN A 15 17.41 29.61 -3.31
C GLN A 15 17.41 30.69 -2.22
N SER A 16 16.56 30.56 -1.20
CA SER A 16 16.51 31.50 -0.08
C SER A 16 17.62 31.28 0.97
N GLY A 17 18.43 30.24 0.81
CA GLY A 17 19.47 29.87 1.81
C GLY A 17 18.91 29.28 3.11
N LEU A 18 17.61 29.01 3.20
CA LEU A 18 16.99 28.41 4.40
C LEU A 18 17.49 26.99 4.69
N SER A 19 18.03 26.30 3.68
CA SER A 19 18.69 25.01 3.85
C SER A 19 20.15 25.09 4.26
N ASP A 20 20.78 26.25 4.14
CA ASP A 20 22.19 26.47 4.46
C ASP A 20 22.36 26.78 5.96
N THR A 21 22.34 25.75 6.77
CA THR A 21 22.44 25.85 8.23
C THR A 21 23.63 25.05 8.75
N ASN A 22 24.16 25.41 9.94
CA ASN A 22 25.15 24.61 10.64
C ASN A 22 24.55 23.30 11.23
N GLY A 23 23.25 23.07 11.08
CA GLY A 23 22.52 21.92 11.54
C GLY A 23 22.19 20.95 10.39
N PHE A 24 20.96 20.44 10.39
CA PHE A 24 20.44 19.60 9.32
C PHE A 24 19.14 20.19 8.74
N SER A 25 18.94 19.98 7.44
CA SER A 25 17.67 20.26 6.76
C SER A 25 17.02 18.96 6.37
N ARG A 26 15.69 18.85 6.53
CA ARG A 26 14.91 17.67 6.13
C ARG A 26 13.66 18.10 5.40
N LEU A 27 13.49 17.57 4.20
CA LEU A 27 12.31 17.76 3.39
C LEU A 27 11.34 16.61 3.62
N ILE A 28 10.19 16.91 4.21
CA ILE A 28 9.13 15.93 4.46
C ILE A 28 8.02 16.12 3.42
N ILE A 29 7.75 15.10 2.62
CA ILE A 29 6.78 15.11 1.53
C ILE A 29 5.72 14.05 1.77
N GLU A 30 4.46 14.46 1.75
CA GLU A 30 3.31 13.57 1.81
C GLU A 30 2.73 13.35 0.40
N LYS A 31 2.06 12.20 0.22
CA LYS A 31 1.39 11.85 -1.04
C LYS A 31 0.40 12.93 -1.50
N PRO A 32 0.13 13.01 -2.81
CA PRO A 32 0.63 12.17 -3.90
C PRO A 32 2.01 12.60 -4.42
N PHE A 33 2.82 11.60 -4.83
CA PHE A 33 4.16 11.79 -5.42
C PHE A 33 4.13 11.74 -6.95
N GLY A 34 3.24 12.50 -7.55
CA GLY A 34 2.92 12.45 -8.98
C GLY A 34 1.59 11.74 -9.27
N LYS A 35 1.13 11.83 -10.51
CA LYS A 35 -0.10 11.21 -11.00
C LYS A 35 0.15 9.87 -11.69
N ASP A 36 1.35 9.68 -12.20
CA ASP A 36 1.85 8.53 -12.93
C ASP A 36 3.37 8.38 -12.73
N LEU A 37 3.96 7.32 -13.29
CA LEU A 37 5.39 7.04 -13.18
C LEU A 37 6.24 8.22 -13.66
N LYS A 38 5.94 8.77 -14.83
CA LYS A 38 6.70 9.87 -15.42
C LYS A 38 6.70 11.12 -14.53
N SER A 39 5.54 11.53 -14.07
CA SER A 39 5.42 12.70 -13.19
C SER A 39 6.07 12.49 -11.83
N ALA A 40 6.09 11.25 -11.31
CA ALA A 40 6.80 10.89 -10.08
C ALA A 40 8.33 10.94 -10.28
N GLU A 41 8.84 10.42 -11.41
CA GLU A 41 10.25 10.50 -11.78
C GLU A 41 10.70 11.96 -11.96
N ASP A 42 9.91 12.77 -12.68
CA ASP A 42 10.17 14.19 -12.89
C ASP A 42 10.18 14.98 -11.57
N LEU A 43 9.26 14.65 -10.65
CA LEU A 43 9.25 15.26 -9.31
C LEU A 43 10.50 14.86 -8.51
N ASN A 44 10.84 13.58 -8.49
CA ASN A 44 12.05 13.10 -7.82
C ASN A 44 13.32 13.73 -8.38
N LYS A 45 13.44 13.79 -9.72
CA LYS A 45 14.59 14.42 -10.36
C LYS A 45 14.70 15.90 -10.00
N HIS A 46 13.57 16.61 -9.94
CA HIS A 46 13.56 18.02 -9.55
C HIS A 46 13.98 18.23 -8.10
N ILE A 47 13.42 17.46 -7.15
CA ILE A 47 13.74 17.60 -5.71
C ILE A 47 15.21 17.29 -5.45
N ARG A 48 15.77 16.28 -6.10
CA ARG A 48 17.19 15.89 -5.97
C ARG A 48 18.18 16.91 -6.51
N GLN A 49 17.74 17.94 -7.22
CA GLN A 49 18.59 19.08 -7.59
C GLN A 49 18.91 19.97 -6.38
N TYR A 50 18.06 19.95 -5.36
CA TYR A 50 18.12 20.86 -4.22
C TYR A 50 18.37 20.16 -2.88
N PHE A 51 17.98 18.89 -2.76
CA PHE A 51 18.08 18.10 -1.54
C PHE A 51 18.73 16.74 -1.82
N LYS A 52 19.59 16.28 -0.92
CA LYS A 52 20.16 14.93 -0.99
C LYS A 52 19.09 13.90 -0.60
N GLU A 53 19.25 12.65 -1.05
CA GLU A 53 18.26 11.59 -0.76
C GLU A 53 18.11 11.31 0.74
N GLU A 54 19.17 11.44 1.53
CA GLU A 54 19.14 11.31 2.99
C GLU A 54 18.37 12.43 3.70
N GLU A 55 18.14 13.55 3.03
CA GLU A 55 17.38 14.69 3.53
C GLU A 55 15.89 14.61 3.14
N ILE A 56 15.51 13.67 2.25
CA ILE A 56 14.15 13.56 1.72
C ILE A 56 13.39 12.43 2.41
N PHE A 57 12.29 12.76 3.07
CA PHE A 57 11.40 11.84 3.76
C PHE A 57 10.04 11.82 3.09
N ARG A 58 9.72 10.72 2.42
CA ARG A 58 8.41 10.47 1.83
C ARG A 58 7.53 9.76 2.84
N ILE A 59 6.46 10.41 3.27
CA ILE A 59 5.59 9.90 4.33
C ILE A 59 4.49 9.02 3.73
N ASP A 60 4.32 7.84 4.32
CA ASP A 60 3.11 7.04 4.25
C ASP A 60 2.55 6.87 5.67
N HIS A 61 1.43 7.53 5.97
CA HIS A 61 0.86 7.56 7.31
C HIS A 61 0.38 6.17 7.81
N TYR A 62 0.15 5.20 6.92
CA TYR A 62 -0.15 3.82 7.32
C TYR A 62 1.04 3.13 7.98
N LEU A 63 2.26 3.48 7.59
CA LEU A 63 3.46 2.96 8.25
C LEU A 63 3.64 3.47 9.69
N GLY A 64 2.97 4.57 10.05
CA GLY A 64 2.91 5.10 11.42
C GLY A 64 1.87 4.42 12.31
N LYS A 65 0.97 3.59 11.77
CA LYS A 65 -0.04 2.89 12.56
C LYS A 65 0.58 1.75 13.34
N GLU A 66 0.23 1.65 14.62
CA GLU A 66 0.79 0.67 15.56
C GLU A 66 0.72 -0.77 15.03
N MET A 67 -0.42 -1.16 14.47
CA MET A 67 -0.60 -2.49 13.90
C MET A 67 0.40 -2.78 12.78
N VAL A 68 0.72 -1.79 11.94
CA VAL A 68 1.68 -1.95 10.84
C VAL A 68 3.11 -2.01 11.36
N GLN A 69 3.45 -1.20 12.36
CA GLN A 69 4.76 -1.25 13.01
C GLN A 69 5.00 -2.59 13.74
N ASN A 70 3.95 -3.16 14.31
CA ASN A 70 4.01 -4.46 14.99
C ASN A 70 4.33 -5.63 14.05
N ILE A 71 4.13 -5.50 12.73
CA ILE A 71 4.51 -6.55 11.75
C ILE A 71 6.01 -6.85 11.83
N GLU A 72 6.85 -5.83 11.85
CA GLU A 72 8.31 -6.01 11.93
C GLU A 72 8.71 -6.64 13.26
N SER A 73 8.12 -6.18 14.36
CA SER A 73 8.39 -6.72 15.69
C SER A 73 7.95 -8.17 15.81
N LEU A 74 6.79 -8.53 15.28
CA LEU A 74 6.30 -9.90 15.26
C LEU A 74 7.23 -10.82 14.45
N ARG A 75 7.56 -10.41 13.23
CA ARG A 75 8.34 -11.24 12.30
C ARG A 75 9.81 -11.33 12.69
N PHE A 76 10.45 -10.20 12.93
CA PHE A 76 11.91 -10.11 13.06
C PHE A 76 12.40 -10.05 14.50
N GLY A 77 11.51 -9.72 15.45
CA GLY A 77 11.79 -9.74 16.87
C GLY A 77 11.58 -11.12 17.52
N ASN A 78 10.90 -12.04 16.84
CA ASN A 78 10.60 -13.37 17.37
C ASN A 78 11.23 -14.47 16.51
N THR A 79 12.12 -15.25 17.10
CA THR A 79 12.79 -16.36 16.42
C THR A 79 11.85 -17.51 16.05
N ILE A 80 10.68 -17.59 16.67
CA ILE A 80 9.68 -18.64 16.42
C ILE A 80 8.93 -18.38 15.10
N PHE A 81 8.55 -17.13 14.82
CA PHE A 81 7.68 -16.82 13.68
C PHE A 81 8.42 -16.77 12.35
N GLU A 82 9.61 -16.21 12.30
CA GLU A 82 10.33 -16.03 11.03
C GLU A 82 10.57 -17.33 10.24
N PRO A 83 10.94 -18.48 10.86
CA PRO A 83 11.08 -19.75 10.15
C PRO A 83 9.76 -20.29 9.59
N LEU A 84 8.63 -19.93 10.18
CA LEU A 84 7.29 -20.36 9.75
C LEU A 84 6.68 -19.44 8.69
N TRP A 85 7.29 -18.27 8.47
CA TRP A 85 6.74 -17.20 7.62
C TRP A 85 7.10 -17.41 6.15
N ASN A 86 6.53 -18.45 5.56
CA ASN A 86 6.81 -18.85 4.18
C ASN A 86 5.71 -19.76 3.60
N ASN A 87 5.82 -20.09 2.32
CA ASN A 87 4.87 -20.88 1.55
C ASN A 87 4.69 -22.34 2.02
N LYS A 88 5.56 -22.85 2.88
CA LYS A 88 5.38 -24.22 3.45
C LYS A 88 4.28 -24.23 4.51
N TYR A 89 4.15 -23.13 5.26
CA TYR A 89 3.26 -23.04 6.42
C TYR A 89 2.07 -22.13 6.18
N ILE A 90 2.22 -21.07 5.36
CA ILE A 90 1.17 -20.09 5.07
C ILE A 90 0.52 -20.42 3.73
N SER A 91 -0.80 -20.64 3.74
CA SER A 91 -1.57 -20.98 2.54
C SER A 91 -1.91 -19.77 1.68
N ASN A 92 -2.17 -18.64 2.30
CA ASN A 92 -2.42 -17.35 1.65
C ASN A 92 -2.22 -16.21 2.64
N VAL A 93 -2.11 -14.99 2.15
CA VAL A 93 -2.09 -13.77 2.95
C VAL A 93 -3.22 -12.87 2.49
N GLN A 94 -3.98 -12.28 3.41
CA GLN A 94 -5.07 -11.36 3.11
C GLN A 94 -4.81 -10.02 3.78
N ILE A 95 -4.80 -8.95 3.00
CA ILE A 95 -4.61 -7.56 3.45
C ILE A 95 -5.88 -6.79 3.11
N THR A 96 -6.60 -6.34 4.13
CA THR A 96 -7.82 -5.55 3.97
C THR A 96 -7.62 -4.16 4.55
N LEU A 97 -7.81 -3.14 3.73
CA LEU A 97 -7.80 -1.73 4.11
C LEU A 97 -9.20 -1.18 3.86
N SER A 98 -10.02 -1.13 4.88
CA SER A 98 -11.43 -0.78 4.80
C SER A 98 -11.67 0.61 5.38
N GLU A 99 -12.46 1.43 4.71
CA GLU A 99 -12.85 2.75 5.16
C GLU A 99 -14.39 2.88 5.16
N THR A 100 -14.95 3.35 6.27
CA THR A 100 -16.39 3.61 6.39
C THR A 100 -16.80 4.92 5.73
N LEU A 101 -15.87 5.88 5.68
CA LEU A 101 -16.10 7.17 5.05
C LEU A 101 -16.17 7.04 3.51
N GLY A 102 -16.93 7.93 2.89
CA GLY A 102 -16.95 8.13 1.44
C GLY A 102 -15.78 8.98 0.98
N ILE A 103 -16.00 9.72 -0.10
CA ILE A 103 -15.01 10.65 -0.65
C ILE A 103 -15.13 12.06 -0.07
N GLU A 104 -16.26 12.33 0.62
CA GLU A 104 -16.57 13.61 1.26
C GLU A 104 -16.34 14.80 0.28
N ASP A 105 -15.73 15.87 0.73
CA ASP A 105 -15.43 17.06 -0.10
C ASP A 105 -14.28 16.88 -1.12
N ARG A 106 -13.74 15.65 -1.28
CA ARG A 106 -12.61 15.36 -2.16
C ARG A 106 -13.00 14.72 -3.50
N GLY A 107 -14.26 14.85 -3.93
CA GLY A 107 -14.77 14.20 -5.14
C GLY A 107 -13.90 14.43 -6.37
N GLN A 108 -13.58 15.66 -6.71
CA GLN A 108 -12.76 16.00 -7.87
C GLN A 108 -11.35 15.38 -7.81
N TYR A 109 -10.73 15.35 -6.63
CA TYR A 109 -9.42 14.69 -6.45
C TYR A 109 -9.55 13.18 -6.60
N TYR A 110 -10.52 12.59 -5.88
CA TYR A 110 -10.69 11.14 -5.85
C TYR A 110 -11.09 10.59 -7.22
N ASP A 111 -11.91 11.31 -7.96
CA ASP A 111 -12.36 10.91 -9.29
C ASP A 111 -11.20 10.80 -10.31
N SER A 112 -10.13 11.58 -10.10
CA SER A 112 -8.90 11.48 -10.87
C SER A 112 -7.92 10.40 -10.38
N THR A 113 -8.17 9.79 -9.22
CA THR A 113 -7.20 8.93 -8.51
C THR A 113 -7.71 7.50 -8.37
N GLY A 114 -8.88 7.30 -7.78
CA GLY A 114 -9.48 5.99 -7.49
C GLY A 114 -8.78 5.20 -6.39
N ALA A 115 -9.41 4.11 -5.97
CA ALA A 115 -8.92 3.26 -4.87
C ALA A 115 -7.58 2.59 -5.19
N LEU A 116 -7.32 2.27 -6.47
CA LEU A 116 -6.07 1.63 -6.86
C LEU A 116 -4.85 2.53 -6.58
N LYS A 117 -4.90 3.79 -7.01
CA LYS A 117 -3.80 4.74 -6.81
C LYS A 117 -3.79 5.31 -5.39
N ASP A 118 -4.98 5.55 -4.79
CA ASP A 118 -5.07 6.15 -3.47
C ASP A 118 -4.66 5.19 -2.35
N MET A 119 -4.93 3.89 -2.49
CA MET A 119 -4.76 2.91 -1.43
C MET A 119 -3.83 1.75 -1.77
N VAL A 120 -3.96 1.14 -2.96
CA VAL A 120 -3.20 -0.07 -3.28
C VAL A 120 -1.77 0.25 -3.62
N GLN A 121 -1.53 1.20 -4.53
CA GLN A 121 -0.22 1.57 -5.05
C GLN A 121 0.76 2.07 -3.99
N ASN A 122 0.26 2.52 -2.85
CA ASN A 122 1.06 3.00 -1.73
C ASN A 122 0.85 2.14 -0.48
N HIS A 123 -0.19 2.39 0.30
CA HIS A 123 -0.42 1.79 1.62
C HIS A 123 -0.43 0.26 1.60
N ALA A 124 -1.22 -0.34 0.70
CA ALA A 124 -1.32 -1.80 0.64
C ALA A 124 -0.02 -2.45 0.19
N LEU A 125 0.69 -1.87 -0.80
CA LEU A 125 1.99 -2.37 -1.22
C LEU A 125 3.06 -2.19 -0.14
N GLN A 126 3.06 -1.09 0.62
CA GLN A 126 3.97 -0.92 1.75
C GLN A 126 3.73 -1.98 2.84
N ILE A 127 2.48 -2.25 3.19
CA ILE A 127 2.12 -3.31 4.15
C ILE A 127 2.53 -4.68 3.60
N LEU A 128 2.24 -4.96 2.32
CA LEU A 128 2.66 -6.20 1.66
C LEU A 128 4.17 -6.38 1.73
N THR A 129 4.95 -5.33 1.50
CA THR A 129 6.42 -5.43 1.61
C THR A 129 6.87 -5.80 3.02
N LEU A 130 6.30 -5.21 4.06
CA LEU A 130 6.62 -5.54 5.46
C LEU A 130 6.26 -6.99 5.81
N ILE A 131 5.14 -7.49 5.28
CA ILE A 131 4.70 -8.86 5.49
C ILE A 131 5.60 -9.86 4.75
N ALA A 132 6.03 -9.54 3.54
CA ALA A 132 6.58 -10.53 2.62
C ALA A 132 8.09 -10.43 2.38
N MET A 133 8.75 -9.31 2.71
CA MET A 133 10.19 -9.12 2.50
C MET A 133 11.02 -10.11 3.32
N GLU A 134 12.23 -10.38 2.86
CA GLU A 134 13.23 -11.08 3.65
C GLU A 134 13.64 -10.24 4.88
N LYS A 135 14.10 -10.92 5.93
CA LYS A 135 14.61 -10.22 7.11
C LYS A 135 15.77 -9.31 6.71
N PRO A 136 15.72 -8.00 7.04
CA PRO A 136 16.83 -7.11 6.78
C PRO A 136 18.03 -7.43 7.68
N GLU A 137 19.23 -7.14 7.20
CA GLU A 137 20.48 -7.40 7.94
C GLU A 137 20.56 -6.55 9.21
N SER A 138 20.05 -5.34 9.14
CA SER A 138 19.91 -4.43 10.27
C SER A 138 18.57 -3.66 10.21
N ARG A 139 18.23 -2.97 11.31
CA ARG A 139 17.03 -2.12 11.38
C ARG A 139 17.25 -0.71 10.81
N ASN A 140 18.34 -0.45 10.13
CA ASN A 140 18.55 0.83 9.49
C ASN A 140 17.63 0.98 8.25
N SER A 141 17.32 2.20 7.91
CA SER A 141 16.39 2.51 6.80
C SER A 141 16.89 2.03 5.44
N LYS A 142 18.19 1.92 5.25
CA LYS A 142 18.82 1.47 4.00
C LYS A 142 18.58 -0.03 3.77
N ASP A 143 18.83 -0.86 4.78
CA ASP A 143 18.67 -2.31 4.68
C ASP A 143 17.19 -2.69 4.53
N ILE A 144 16.31 -2.03 5.30
CA ILE A 144 14.86 -2.22 5.15
C ILE A 144 14.41 -1.85 3.73
N ARG A 145 14.86 -0.72 3.20
CA ARG A 145 14.52 -0.27 1.84
C ARG A 145 15.01 -1.24 0.78
N LEU A 146 16.22 -1.77 0.91
CA LEU A 146 16.75 -2.78 -0.01
C LEU A 146 15.87 -4.03 -0.05
N LYS A 147 15.44 -4.55 1.11
CA LYS A 147 14.57 -5.73 1.17
C LYS A 147 13.16 -5.48 0.62
N LYS A 148 12.63 -4.27 0.80
CA LYS A 148 11.37 -3.87 0.15
C LYS A 148 11.50 -3.83 -1.37
N ILE A 149 12.57 -3.24 -1.91
CA ILE A 149 12.83 -3.17 -3.35
C ILE A 149 13.03 -4.58 -3.94
N GLU A 150 13.81 -5.42 -3.29
CA GLU A 150 14.01 -6.81 -3.68
C GLU A 150 12.67 -7.54 -3.81
N LEU A 151 11.79 -7.40 -2.83
CA LEU A 151 10.47 -7.99 -2.88
C LEU A 151 9.61 -7.44 -4.02
N LEU A 152 9.53 -6.12 -4.17
CA LEU A 152 8.73 -5.48 -5.22
C LEU A 152 9.14 -5.93 -6.61
N ASN A 153 10.43 -6.14 -6.85
CA ASN A 153 10.96 -6.67 -8.12
C ASN A 153 10.58 -8.13 -8.38
N ASN A 154 10.18 -8.87 -7.35
CA ASN A 154 9.69 -10.24 -7.47
C ASN A 154 8.17 -10.34 -7.60
N ILE A 155 7.42 -9.25 -7.56
CA ILE A 155 5.98 -9.26 -7.82
C ILE A 155 5.75 -9.59 -9.28
N LYS A 156 4.86 -10.57 -9.53
CA LYS A 156 4.46 -10.94 -10.90
C LYS A 156 3.80 -9.74 -11.58
N PHE A 157 4.41 -9.25 -12.65
CA PHE A 157 3.85 -8.18 -13.44
C PHE A 157 2.71 -8.71 -14.33
N LEU A 158 1.53 -8.09 -14.23
CA LEU A 158 0.35 -8.46 -15.01
C LEU A 158 0.20 -7.54 -16.22
N LYS A 159 -0.15 -8.11 -17.37
CA LYS A 159 -0.37 -7.36 -18.62
C LYS A 159 -1.70 -7.74 -19.28
N GLY A 160 -2.34 -6.77 -19.90
CA GLY A 160 -3.51 -7.00 -20.76
C GLY A 160 -4.63 -7.78 -20.06
N ALA A 161 -5.11 -8.84 -20.70
CA ALA A 161 -6.22 -9.65 -20.23
C ALA A 161 -5.98 -10.35 -18.87
N ASP A 162 -4.73 -10.53 -18.47
CA ASP A 162 -4.44 -11.13 -17.16
C ASP A 162 -4.85 -10.23 -15.99
N VAL A 163 -4.88 -8.91 -16.17
CA VAL A 163 -5.32 -7.99 -15.12
C VAL A 163 -6.73 -8.35 -14.63
N HIS A 164 -7.66 -8.62 -15.53
CA HIS A 164 -9.05 -8.96 -15.18
C HIS A 164 -9.21 -10.32 -14.48
N LYS A 165 -8.22 -11.23 -14.61
CA LYS A 165 -8.21 -12.52 -13.86
C LYS A 165 -7.76 -12.35 -12.42
N TYR A 166 -7.00 -11.29 -12.15
CA TYR A 166 -6.35 -11.08 -10.86
C TYR A 166 -6.93 -9.93 -10.07
N PHE A 167 -7.55 -8.95 -10.73
CA PHE A 167 -8.10 -7.75 -10.10
C PHE A 167 -9.54 -7.50 -10.54
N VAL A 168 -10.37 -7.13 -9.57
CA VAL A 168 -11.73 -6.61 -9.77
C VAL A 168 -11.83 -5.21 -9.19
N ARG A 169 -12.66 -4.37 -9.82
CA ARG A 169 -12.94 -3.00 -9.41
C ARG A 169 -14.43 -2.80 -9.30
N GLY A 170 -14.87 -1.89 -8.46
CA GLY A 170 -16.25 -1.52 -8.31
C GLY A 170 -16.43 -0.12 -7.74
N GLN A 171 -17.65 0.34 -7.77
CA GLN A 171 -18.07 1.60 -7.15
C GLN A 171 -19.19 1.30 -6.14
N TYR A 172 -19.27 2.09 -5.05
CA TYR A 172 -20.42 1.98 -4.16
C TYR A 172 -21.65 2.62 -4.81
N ILE A 173 -22.79 2.03 -4.55
CA ILE A 173 -24.10 2.48 -4.99
C ILE A 173 -24.94 2.91 -3.78
N ASN A 174 -26.14 3.43 -4.02
CA ASN A 174 -27.10 3.73 -2.97
C ASN A 174 -27.33 2.53 -2.06
N GLY A 175 -27.32 2.76 -0.76
CA GLY A 175 -27.50 1.69 0.21
C GLY A 175 -27.69 2.21 1.64
N ILE A 176 -27.52 1.32 2.60
CA ILE A 176 -27.64 1.63 4.02
C ILE A 176 -26.41 1.06 4.73
N ILE A 177 -25.70 1.90 5.51
CA ILE A 177 -24.61 1.49 6.38
C ILE A 177 -24.94 1.96 7.81
N ASN A 178 -24.98 1.03 8.77
CA ASN A 178 -25.33 1.31 10.17
C ASN A 178 -26.59 2.18 10.29
N GLU A 179 -27.67 1.75 9.64
CA GLU A 179 -28.98 2.41 9.60
C GLU A 179 -29.00 3.80 8.91
N THR A 180 -27.87 4.26 8.38
CA THR A 180 -27.76 5.54 7.69
C THR A 180 -27.79 5.33 6.17
N PRO A 181 -28.74 5.96 5.46
CA PRO A 181 -28.73 5.97 4.00
C PRO A 181 -27.46 6.59 3.45
N ILE A 182 -26.88 5.98 2.44
CA ILE A 182 -25.74 6.51 1.70
C ILE A 182 -26.10 6.67 0.23
N MET A 183 -25.60 7.74 -0.36
CA MET A 183 -25.74 7.99 -1.80
C MET A 183 -24.71 7.19 -2.60
N SER A 184 -25.00 6.97 -3.87
CA SER A 184 -24.05 6.37 -4.81
C SER A 184 -22.85 7.27 -5.07
N TYR A 185 -21.79 6.68 -5.59
CA TYR A 185 -20.56 7.41 -5.93
C TYR A 185 -20.81 8.55 -6.94
N HIS A 186 -21.66 8.31 -7.94
CA HIS A 186 -22.01 9.29 -8.97
C HIS A 186 -22.81 10.49 -8.44
N GLU A 187 -23.45 10.35 -7.28
CA GLU A 187 -24.22 11.44 -6.65
C GLU A 187 -23.35 12.27 -5.69
N GLU A 188 -22.11 11.85 -5.44
CA GLU A 188 -21.19 12.58 -4.57
C GLU A 188 -20.73 13.90 -5.24
N LYS A 189 -20.58 14.92 -4.44
CA LYS A 189 -20.17 16.26 -4.92
C LYS A 189 -18.82 16.24 -5.61
N GLY A 190 -18.75 16.71 -6.84
CA GLY A 190 -17.51 16.83 -7.61
C GLY A 190 -17.06 15.55 -8.31
N VAL A 191 -17.94 14.55 -8.40
CA VAL A 191 -17.78 13.35 -9.22
C VAL A 191 -18.49 13.56 -10.55
N ASP A 192 -17.89 13.08 -11.64
CA ASP A 192 -18.55 13.04 -12.96
C ASP A 192 -19.64 11.98 -12.96
N SER A 193 -20.82 12.31 -13.53
CA SER A 193 -21.96 11.38 -13.64
C SER A 193 -21.62 10.09 -14.39
N ASP A 194 -20.67 10.15 -15.32
CA ASP A 194 -20.25 9.02 -16.13
C ASP A 194 -18.89 8.43 -15.66
N SER A 195 -18.44 8.82 -14.48
CA SER A 195 -17.16 8.36 -13.94
C SER A 195 -17.08 6.83 -13.83
N THR A 196 -15.98 6.28 -14.30
CA THR A 196 -15.64 4.84 -14.15
C THR A 196 -14.56 4.61 -13.08
N THR A 197 -14.28 5.63 -12.28
CA THR A 197 -13.27 5.57 -11.21
C THR A 197 -13.72 4.65 -10.09
N GLU A 198 -12.89 3.71 -9.77
CA GLU A 198 -13.20 2.71 -8.76
C GLU A 198 -13.11 3.25 -7.32
N THR A 199 -14.09 2.91 -6.50
CA THR A 199 -14.11 3.14 -5.05
C THR A 199 -13.79 1.88 -4.25
N PHE A 200 -13.71 0.74 -4.94
CA PHE A 200 -13.35 -0.56 -4.39
C PHE A 200 -12.42 -1.29 -5.35
N VAL A 201 -11.40 -1.91 -4.77
CA VAL A 201 -10.48 -2.81 -5.50
C VAL A 201 -10.25 -4.06 -4.66
N ALA A 202 -10.34 -5.21 -5.30
CA ALA A 202 -9.82 -6.45 -4.74
C ALA A 202 -8.93 -7.15 -5.78
N GLY A 203 -7.82 -7.71 -5.32
CA GLY A 203 -6.88 -8.32 -6.23
C GLY A 203 -6.02 -9.41 -5.59
N LYS A 204 -5.45 -10.24 -6.45
CA LYS A 204 -4.51 -11.29 -6.11
C LYS A 204 -3.14 -10.93 -6.63
N VAL A 205 -2.17 -10.78 -5.74
CA VAL A 205 -0.76 -10.55 -6.04
C VAL A 205 0.01 -11.85 -5.86
N LEU A 206 0.89 -12.16 -6.79
CA LEU A 206 1.80 -13.30 -6.74
C LEU A 206 3.24 -12.80 -6.65
N ILE A 207 4.04 -13.47 -5.83
CA ILE A 207 5.45 -13.14 -5.60
C ILE A 207 6.30 -14.32 -6.07
N ASN A 208 7.17 -14.06 -7.05
CA ASN A 208 8.02 -15.06 -7.69
C ASN A 208 9.37 -15.20 -6.97
N ASN A 209 9.34 -15.58 -5.71
CA ASN A 209 10.54 -15.91 -4.94
C ASN A 209 10.36 -17.22 -4.18
N ARG A 210 11.47 -17.81 -3.71
CA ARG A 210 11.47 -19.10 -3.00
C ARG A 210 10.58 -19.11 -1.76
N ARG A 211 10.46 -17.97 -1.07
CA ARG A 211 9.68 -17.85 0.17
C ARG A 211 8.18 -17.94 -0.09
N TRP A 212 7.69 -17.37 -1.21
CA TRP A 212 6.27 -17.15 -1.45
C TRP A 212 5.72 -17.81 -2.71
N GLU A 213 6.54 -18.51 -3.47
CA GLU A 213 6.08 -19.22 -4.67
C GLU A 213 4.86 -20.11 -4.38
N GLY A 214 3.78 -19.89 -5.14
CA GLY A 214 2.53 -20.60 -4.98
C GLY A 214 1.61 -20.10 -3.84
N THR A 215 2.05 -19.11 -3.04
CA THR A 215 1.21 -18.47 -2.01
C THR A 215 0.60 -17.19 -2.53
N PRO A 216 -0.73 -17.09 -2.68
CA PRO A 216 -1.39 -15.86 -3.13
C PRO A 216 -1.48 -14.83 -1.99
N PHE A 217 -1.30 -13.56 -2.36
CA PHE A 217 -1.57 -12.42 -1.51
C PHE A 217 -2.84 -11.74 -2.02
N TYR A 218 -3.90 -11.74 -1.21
CA TYR A 218 -5.14 -11.06 -1.54
C TYR A 218 -5.14 -9.67 -0.90
N ILE A 219 -5.33 -8.65 -1.72
CA ILE A 219 -5.45 -7.26 -1.29
C ILE A 219 -6.86 -6.80 -1.60
N ARG A 220 -7.51 -6.13 -0.65
CA ARG A 220 -8.76 -5.43 -0.89
C ARG A 220 -8.83 -4.12 -0.14
N THR A 221 -9.41 -3.14 -0.77
CA THR A 221 -9.66 -1.83 -0.19
C THR A 221 -10.92 -1.21 -0.78
N GLY A 222 -11.55 -0.33 -0.04
CA GLY A 222 -12.72 0.41 -0.54
C GLY A 222 -13.24 1.43 0.45
N LYS A 223 -13.99 2.35 -0.11
CA LYS A 223 -14.80 3.36 0.60
C LYS A 223 -16.18 2.81 0.92
N ARG A 224 -16.88 3.40 1.89
CA ARG A 224 -18.24 3.00 2.29
C ARG A 224 -18.37 1.52 2.62
N LEU A 225 -17.33 0.93 3.24
CA LEU A 225 -17.40 -0.43 3.77
C LEU A 225 -17.91 -0.40 5.21
N GLY A 226 -18.57 -1.48 5.65
CA GLY A 226 -19.25 -1.52 6.94
C GLY A 226 -18.39 -1.32 8.19
N LEU A 227 -17.08 -1.49 8.07
CA LEU A 227 -16.11 -1.29 9.16
C LEU A 227 -14.86 -0.57 8.64
N SER A 228 -14.34 0.38 9.43
CA SER A 228 -13.02 0.97 9.16
C SER A 228 -11.98 0.14 9.88
N LEU A 229 -11.13 -0.54 9.10
CA LEU A 229 -10.09 -1.42 9.66
C LEU A 229 -8.89 -1.60 8.72
N ILE A 230 -7.78 -1.97 9.34
CA ILE A 230 -6.68 -2.66 8.68
C ILE A 230 -6.68 -4.08 9.24
N HIS A 231 -6.83 -5.06 8.37
CA HIS A 231 -6.84 -6.48 8.76
C HIS A 231 -5.86 -7.27 7.90
N ILE A 232 -5.06 -8.09 8.57
CA ILE A 232 -4.10 -9.00 7.95
C ILE A 232 -4.39 -10.38 8.50
N SER A 233 -4.51 -11.35 7.60
CA SER A 233 -4.74 -12.75 7.94
C SER A 233 -3.82 -13.63 7.08
N GLU A 234 -3.18 -14.58 7.74
CA GLU A 234 -2.26 -15.56 7.14
C GLU A 234 -2.59 -16.97 7.67
N PRO A 235 -3.70 -17.59 7.19
CA PRO A 235 -4.07 -18.93 7.64
C PRO A 235 -3.02 -19.97 7.28
N THR A 236 -2.71 -20.81 8.26
CA THR A 236 -1.76 -21.92 8.10
C THR A 236 -2.30 -22.98 7.12
N ARG A 237 -1.40 -23.64 6.41
CA ARG A 237 -1.78 -24.81 5.59
C ARG A 237 -2.18 -25.95 6.51
N HIS A 238 -3.37 -26.49 6.28
CA HIS A 238 -3.73 -27.78 6.86
C HIS A 238 -2.89 -28.86 6.18
N PHE A 239 -1.97 -29.48 6.93
CA PHE A 239 -1.42 -30.76 6.49
C PHE A 239 -2.58 -31.77 6.41
N LYS A 240 -2.78 -32.41 5.27
CA LYS A 240 -3.66 -33.57 5.21
C LYS A 240 -3.19 -34.54 6.31
N ARG A 241 -4.00 -34.69 7.35
CA ARG A 241 -3.76 -35.76 8.32
C ARG A 241 -3.66 -37.07 7.51
N SER A 242 -2.49 -37.71 7.51
CA SER A 242 -2.42 -39.11 7.10
C SER A 242 -3.43 -39.84 7.97
N ARG A 243 -4.43 -40.46 7.38
CA ARG A 243 -5.28 -41.41 8.11
C ARG A 243 -4.32 -42.41 8.71
N MET A 244 -4.14 -42.39 10.02
CA MET A 244 -3.60 -43.54 10.70
C MET A 244 -4.56 -44.69 10.41
N PRO A 245 -4.07 -45.86 10.00
CA PRO A 245 -4.93 -47.04 9.90
C PRO A 245 -5.54 -47.26 11.29
N SER A 246 -6.85 -47.34 11.35
CA SER A 246 -7.53 -47.81 12.55
C SER A 246 -7.04 -49.27 12.76
N SER A 247 -6.17 -49.47 13.74
CA SER A 247 -5.87 -50.80 14.23
C SER A 247 -7.16 -51.41 14.73
N ALA A 248 -7.54 -52.52 14.07
CA ALA A 248 -8.58 -53.40 14.53
C ALA A 248 -8.22 -54.03 15.89
#